data_ca6387e25becda56952d727e5f7ffeb0
#
_entry.id   ca6387e25becda56952d727e5f7ffeb0
#
_cell.length_a   1.000
_cell.length_b   1.000
_cell.length_c   1.000
_cell.angle_alpha   90.00
_cell.angle_beta   90.00
_cell.angle_gamma   90.00
#
_symmetry.space_group_name_H-M   'P 1'
#
loop_
_entity.id
_entity.type
_entity.pdbx_description
1 polymer ?
#
loop_
_entity_poly.entity_id
_entity_poly.type
_entity_poly.pdbx_seq_one_letter_code
_entity_poly.pdbx_strand_id
1 'polypeptide(L)'
;MSYRLYVRPLSPFADPEQSPDAQLYSWVLHDASGDAQARGSADPKAVIEQTLAQNALDKVLLIGLIPGDEAAFCIADIPAKQSRFVQQALPYAVEEQIAQDIETVHLALGKHTDEGYLVAAIDLAQMERWKNLFSGWDQVRLDAIYPDASLLPAPDSGWMMCLDDDFVLMQSERGEWLRMQADNLPLFAMTMAAPSSEEVVAEIPVQLYGVETELERQQPLVNELSGSTGRVDVQQKALELSVLEFLAWSHHQHLCHPVNLCQGVFSVKVSGSSPLKPWKPLIAVASLWFVIQVGLNIGVGTYHQQQADELKSQAMAIYRQAFPADRRTHAGNVRRVIEGQLRVAGSQGADVDFITLMKFTGDQYGRLAGAGAVTFNSINYSRTRGELVVDVRADSYDRLSRLRNGLADQGLQAQIGSVVNESNGARGRLTVSGG
;
A
#
# COMPACT_ATOMS: atom_id res chain seq x y z
N MET A 1 -26.44 -0.56 -7.83
CA MET A 1 -26.90 -0.47 -6.43
C MET A 1 -26.64 -1.81 -5.80
N SER A 2 -26.10 -1.88 -4.58
CA SER A 2 -25.84 -3.16 -3.90
C SER A 2 -26.93 -3.40 -2.88
N TYR A 3 -27.66 -4.48 -3.04
CA TYR A 3 -28.65 -4.96 -2.06
C TYR A 3 -27.94 -5.69 -0.94
N ARG A 4 -28.49 -5.65 0.29
CA ARG A 4 -28.03 -6.40 1.45
C ARG A 4 -29.12 -7.30 1.96
N LEU A 5 -28.83 -8.59 2.03
CA LEU A 5 -29.73 -9.61 2.56
C LEU A 5 -29.23 -9.98 3.95
N TYR A 6 -29.99 -9.62 4.98
CA TYR A 6 -29.74 -10.06 6.34
C TYR A 6 -30.49 -11.36 6.58
N VAL A 7 -29.80 -12.37 7.07
CA VAL A 7 -30.34 -13.72 7.26
C VAL A 7 -29.97 -14.20 8.65
N ARG A 8 -30.97 -14.64 9.39
CA ARG A 8 -30.82 -15.26 10.71
C ARG A 8 -31.49 -16.64 10.71
N PRO A 9 -30.75 -17.74 10.94
CA PRO A 9 -31.33 -19.07 11.06
C PRO A 9 -32.21 -19.20 12.30
N LEU A 10 -33.33 -19.86 12.16
CA LEU A 10 -34.17 -20.26 13.26
C LEU A 10 -33.69 -21.63 13.79
N SER A 11 -33.46 -21.73 15.08
CA SER A 11 -33.00 -22.98 15.75
C SER A 11 -31.79 -23.61 15.02
N PRO A 12 -30.69 -22.89 14.83
CA PRO A 12 -29.55 -23.41 14.08
C PRO A 12 -28.94 -24.59 14.83
N PHE A 13 -28.52 -25.63 14.09
CA PHE A 13 -27.82 -26.81 14.61
C PHE A 13 -28.54 -27.58 15.75
N ALA A 14 -29.86 -27.43 15.88
CA ALA A 14 -30.63 -28.18 16.87
C ALA A 14 -30.55 -29.71 16.66
N ASP A 15 -30.34 -30.13 15.40
CA ASP A 15 -30.12 -31.52 15.01
C ASP A 15 -28.88 -31.65 14.14
N PRO A 16 -27.82 -32.34 14.55
CA PRO A 16 -26.62 -32.57 13.76
C PRO A 16 -26.86 -33.32 12.43
N GLU A 17 -27.97 -34.07 12.34
CA GLU A 17 -28.35 -34.83 11.13
C GLU A 17 -29.23 -34.01 10.18
N GLN A 18 -29.64 -32.81 10.58
CA GLN A 18 -30.48 -31.96 9.76
C GLN A 18 -29.72 -31.46 8.52
N SER A 19 -30.30 -31.73 7.35
CA SER A 19 -29.76 -31.19 6.12
C SER A 19 -29.77 -29.65 6.13
N PRO A 20 -28.71 -28.97 5.64
CA PRO A 20 -28.70 -27.51 5.50
C PRO A 20 -29.89 -26.96 4.73
N ASP A 21 -30.47 -27.74 3.83
CA ASP A 21 -31.65 -27.36 3.04
C ASP A 21 -32.97 -27.35 3.85
N ALA A 22 -33.00 -28.01 4.99
CA ALA A 22 -34.14 -28.02 5.90
C ALA A 22 -34.12 -26.85 6.90
N GLN A 23 -33.03 -26.08 6.95
CA GLN A 23 -32.92 -24.92 7.83
C GLN A 23 -33.89 -23.81 7.39
N LEU A 24 -34.63 -23.29 8.37
CA LEU A 24 -35.51 -22.16 8.20
C LEU A 24 -34.80 -20.86 8.64
N TYR A 25 -35.16 -19.77 7.97
CA TYR A 25 -34.53 -18.48 8.17
C TYR A 25 -35.56 -17.37 8.36
N SER A 26 -35.27 -16.44 9.25
CA SER A 26 -35.80 -15.09 9.19
C SER A 26 -34.87 -14.25 8.34
N TRP A 27 -35.43 -13.41 7.46
CA TRP A 27 -34.62 -12.63 6.54
C TRP A 27 -35.27 -11.30 6.16
N VAL A 28 -34.42 -10.33 5.82
CA VAL A 28 -34.84 -9.04 5.27
C VAL A 28 -33.85 -8.59 4.19
N LEU A 29 -34.37 -8.11 3.10
CA LEU A 29 -33.62 -7.56 1.97
C LEU A 29 -33.71 -6.03 2.00
N HIS A 30 -32.58 -5.36 2.18
CA HIS A 30 -32.47 -3.91 2.10
C HIS A 30 -31.86 -3.47 0.78
N ASP A 31 -32.34 -2.37 0.23
CA ASP A 31 -31.70 -1.69 -0.88
C ASP A 31 -30.53 -0.80 -0.41
N ALA A 32 -29.95 -0.03 -1.32
CA ALA A 32 -28.85 0.88 -1.00
C ALA A 32 -29.25 2.05 -0.09
N SER A 33 -30.53 2.37 0.00
CA SER A 33 -31.08 3.42 0.88
C SER A 33 -31.37 2.91 2.29
N GLY A 34 -31.40 1.57 2.46
CA GLY A 34 -31.74 0.94 3.72
C GLY A 34 -33.24 0.62 3.85
N ASP A 35 -34.02 0.79 2.77
CA ASP A 35 -35.42 0.46 2.76
C ASP A 35 -35.61 -1.05 2.53
N ALA A 36 -36.52 -1.67 3.32
CA ALA A 36 -36.84 -3.07 3.19
C ALA A 36 -37.65 -3.32 1.91
N GLN A 37 -37.08 -4.10 1.00
CA GLN A 37 -37.72 -4.45 -0.27
C GLN A 37 -38.52 -5.78 -0.19
N ALA A 38 -38.04 -6.70 0.60
CA ALA A 38 -38.69 -7.98 0.87
C ALA A 38 -38.26 -8.50 2.25
N ARG A 39 -39.07 -9.31 2.86
CA ARG A 39 -38.87 -9.94 4.15
C ARG A 39 -39.63 -11.24 4.28
N GLY A 40 -39.16 -12.08 5.18
CA GLY A 40 -39.88 -13.32 5.51
C GLY A 40 -39.40 -13.87 6.87
N SER A 41 -40.22 -14.75 7.41
CA SER A 41 -39.92 -15.47 8.65
C SER A 41 -40.26 -16.94 8.44
N ALA A 42 -39.35 -17.82 8.91
CA ALA A 42 -39.46 -19.27 8.77
C ALA A 42 -39.51 -19.76 7.30
N ASP A 43 -38.77 -19.09 6.42
CA ASP A 43 -38.62 -19.51 5.03
C ASP A 43 -37.36 -20.37 4.84
N PRO A 44 -37.46 -21.47 4.03
CA PRO A 44 -36.28 -22.21 3.61
C PRO A 44 -35.46 -21.41 2.57
N LYS A 45 -34.19 -21.72 2.47
CA LYS A 45 -33.24 -21.09 1.54
C LYS A 45 -33.82 -20.98 0.10
N ALA A 46 -34.42 -22.04 -0.41
CA ALA A 46 -34.97 -22.09 -1.78
C ALA A 46 -36.02 -21.00 -2.05
N VAL A 47 -36.88 -20.69 -1.06
CA VAL A 47 -37.90 -19.64 -1.17
C VAL A 47 -37.27 -18.25 -1.25
N ILE A 48 -36.23 -18.02 -0.46
CA ILE A 48 -35.47 -16.78 -0.45
C ILE A 48 -34.77 -16.58 -1.79
N GLU A 49 -34.06 -17.58 -2.28
CA GLU A 49 -33.41 -17.54 -3.60
C GLU A 49 -34.40 -17.33 -4.74
N GLN A 50 -35.57 -17.99 -4.70
CA GLN A 50 -36.63 -17.77 -5.68
C GLN A 50 -37.14 -16.31 -5.65
N THR A 51 -37.30 -15.72 -4.48
CA THR A 51 -37.72 -14.32 -4.32
C THR A 51 -36.69 -13.35 -4.93
N LEU A 52 -35.38 -13.61 -4.70
CA LEU A 52 -34.30 -12.83 -5.28
C LEU A 52 -34.29 -12.96 -6.83
N ALA A 53 -34.46 -14.17 -7.34
CA ALA A 53 -34.50 -14.42 -8.78
C ALA A 53 -35.67 -13.73 -9.48
N GLN A 54 -36.86 -13.75 -8.87
CA GLN A 54 -38.05 -13.07 -9.40
C GLN A 54 -37.87 -11.57 -9.50
N ASN A 55 -37.09 -10.96 -8.60
CA ASN A 55 -36.80 -9.54 -8.64
C ASN A 55 -35.57 -9.19 -9.50
N ALA A 56 -34.98 -10.16 -10.21
CA ALA A 56 -33.81 -10.01 -11.08
C ALA A 56 -32.61 -9.30 -10.36
N LEU A 57 -32.43 -9.62 -9.10
CA LEU A 57 -31.40 -8.99 -8.26
C LEU A 57 -30.06 -9.73 -8.41
N ASP A 58 -29.19 -9.16 -9.22
CA ASP A 58 -27.80 -9.59 -9.32
C ASP A 58 -26.94 -8.92 -8.26
N LYS A 59 -26.03 -9.66 -7.61
CA LYS A 59 -25.02 -9.13 -6.66
C LYS A 59 -25.57 -8.67 -5.31
N VAL A 60 -26.44 -9.46 -4.73
CA VAL A 60 -26.86 -9.29 -3.34
C VAL A 60 -25.76 -9.67 -2.38
N LEU A 61 -25.49 -8.84 -1.38
CA LEU A 61 -24.55 -9.11 -0.30
C LEU A 61 -25.28 -9.77 0.85
N LEU A 62 -24.86 -10.96 1.24
CA LEU A 62 -25.43 -11.68 2.36
C LEU A 62 -24.69 -11.30 3.64
N ILE A 63 -25.44 -10.91 4.65
CA ILE A 63 -25.01 -10.69 6.02
C ILE A 63 -25.67 -11.76 6.87
N GLY A 64 -24.85 -12.71 7.35
CA GLY A 64 -25.30 -13.77 8.24
C GLY A 64 -25.32 -13.30 9.68
N LEU A 65 -26.41 -13.57 10.43
CA LEU A 65 -26.48 -13.32 11.85
C LEU A 65 -26.45 -14.65 12.60
N ILE A 66 -25.58 -14.75 13.57
CA ILE A 66 -25.47 -15.90 14.46
C ILE A 66 -25.94 -15.51 15.85
N PRO A 67 -26.37 -16.48 16.69
CA PRO A 67 -26.69 -16.22 18.08
C PRO A 67 -25.50 -15.58 18.82
N GLY A 68 -25.76 -14.47 19.51
CA GLY A 68 -24.73 -13.70 20.21
C GLY A 68 -24.02 -14.45 21.34
N ASP A 69 -24.66 -15.50 21.89
CA ASP A 69 -24.12 -16.39 22.91
C ASP A 69 -23.09 -17.41 22.33
N GLU A 70 -22.99 -17.58 21.03
CA GLU A 70 -21.98 -18.44 20.41
C GLU A 70 -20.64 -17.73 20.17
N ALA A 71 -20.60 -16.42 20.32
CA ALA A 71 -19.37 -15.63 20.19
C ALA A 71 -19.12 -14.80 21.46
N ALA A 72 -18.04 -15.09 22.15
CA ALA A 72 -17.62 -14.32 23.32
C ALA A 72 -17.10 -12.94 22.90
N PHE A 73 -17.44 -11.93 23.69
CA PHE A 73 -16.89 -10.59 23.60
C PHE A 73 -15.64 -10.47 24.47
N CYS A 74 -14.59 -9.87 23.95
CA CYS A 74 -13.36 -9.57 24.68
C CYS A 74 -12.88 -8.16 24.32
N ILE A 75 -12.07 -7.57 25.22
CA ILE A 75 -11.34 -6.32 24.95
C ILE A 75 -9.85 -6.63 25.01
N ALA A 76 -9.13 -6.28 23.94
CA ALA A 76 -7.69 -6.48 23.85
C ALA A 76 -6.95 -5.12 23.97
N ASP A 77 -6.29 -4.91 25.11
CA ASP A 77 -5.39 -3.78 25.29
C ASP A 77 -4.04 -4.10 24.65
N ILE A 78 -3.85 -3.61 23.44
CA ILE A 78 -2.63 -3.82 22.65
C ILE A 78 -2.04 -2.46 22.27
N PRO A 79 -0.89 -2.07 22.82
CA PRO A 79 -0.27 -0.75 22.56
C PRO A 79 0.28 -0.58 21.14
N ALA A 80 0.23 -1.64 20.32
CA ALA A 80 0.75 -1.61 18.96
C ALA A 80 -0.21 -0.90 18.00
N LYS A 81 0.33 0.03 17.18
CA LYS A 81 -0.45 0.77 16.16
C LYS A 81 -0.46 0.09 14.78
N GLN A 82 0.46 -0.83 14.51
CA GLN A 82 0.54 -1.51 13.21
C GLN A 82 -0.30 -2.79 13.23
N SER A 83 -1.23 -2.94 12.31
CA SER A 83 -2.18 -4.06 12.23
C SER A 83 -1.53 -5.45 12.29
N ARG A 84 -0.34 -5.62 11.72
CA ARG A 84 0.39 -6.90 11.77
C ARG A 84 0.79 -7.29 13.19
N PHE A 85 1.27 -6.33 13.99
CA PHE A 85 1.67 -6.61 15.37
C PHE A 85 0.46 -6.79 16.28
N VAL A 86 -0.65 -6.06 16.00
CA VAL A 86 -1.93 -6.26 16.70
C VAL A 86 -2.41 -7.69 16.50
N GLN A 87 -2.45 -8.20 15.26
CA GLN A 87 -2.87 -9.57 14.98
C GLN A 87 -1.98 -10.65 15.65
N GLN A 88 -0.69 -10.40 15.76
CA GLN A 88 0.23 -11.33 16.42
C GLN A 88 0.11 -11.32 17.95
N ALA A 89 -0.21 -10.17 18.54
CA ALA A 89 -0.38 -10.03 19.98
C ALA A 89 -1.79 -10.42 20.47
N LEU A 90 -2.78 -10.42 19.56
CA LEU A 90 -4.19 -10.61 19.87
C LEU A 90 -4.48 -11.88 20.68
N PRO A 91 -3.97 -13.08 20.34
CA PRO A 91 -4.22 -14.28 21.14
C PRO A 91 -3.78 -14.12 22.60
N TYR A 92 -2.60 -13.58 22.82
CA TYR A 92 -2.05 -13.39 24.17
C TYR A 92 -2.81 -12.33 24.99
N ALA A 93 -3.35 -11.31 24.30
CA ALA A 93 -4.09 -10.24 24.99
C ALA A 93 -5.48 -10.66 25.48
N VAL A 94 -6.06 -11.71 24.88
CA VAL A 94 -7.42 -12.18 25.23
C VAL A 94 -7.43 -13.56 25.87
N GLU A 95 -6.30 -14.25 25.99
CA GLU A 95 -6.20 -15.61 26.51
C GLU A 95 -6.83 -15.77 27.90
N GLU A 96 -6.64 -14.80 28.80
CA GLU A 96 -7.21 -14.84 30.17
C GLU A 96 -8.72 -14.57 30.20
N GLN A 97 -9.31 -14.05 29.11
CA GLN A 97 -10.73 -13.75 29.00
C GLN A 97 -11.53 -14.90 28.38
N ILE A 98 -10.85 -15.91 27.82
CA ILE A 98 -11.45 -17.02 27.10
C ILE A 98 -11.26 -18.32 27.91
N ALA A 99 -12.35 -19.04 28.15
CA ALA A 99 -12.30 -20.29 28.89
C ALA A 99 -11.79 -21.50 28.10
N GLN A 100 -11.77 -21.38 26.78
CA GLN A 100 -11.34 -22.42 25.84
C GLN A 100 -9.86 -22.27 25.50
N ASP A 101 -9.24 -23.33 24.94
CA ASP A 101 -7.90 -23.27 24.41
C ASP A 101 -7.86 -22.28 23.23
N ILE A 102 -7.00 -21.28 23.32
CA ILE A 102 -6.88 -20.21 22.35
C ILE A 102 -6.60 -20.70 20.91
N GLU A 103 -5.95 -21.88 20.78
CA GLU A 103 -5.67 -22.49 19.48
C GLU A 103 -6.93 -23.06 18.80
N THR A 104 -7.99 -23.30 19.56
CA THR A 104 -9.28 -23.80 19.06
C THR A 104 -10.28 -22.69 18.75
N VAL A 105 -9.88 -21.42 18.96
CA VAL A 105 -10.75 -20.26 18.85
C VAL A 105 -10.37 -19.39 17.66
N HIS A 106 -11.36 -18.97 16.90
CA HIS A 106 -11.20 -17.91 15.90
C HIS A 106 -11.38 -16.55 16.55
N LEU A 107 -10.39 -15.67 16.41
CA LEU A 107 -10.41 -14.31 16.91
C LEU A 107 -10.65 -13.33 15.76
N ALA A 108 -11.67 -12.51 15.89
CA ALA A 108 -11.97 -11.44 14.95
C ALA A 108 -11.78 -10.08 15.61
N LEU A 109 -11.03 -9.21 14.96
CA LEU A 109 -10.67 -7.88 15.47
C LEU A 109 -11.72 -6.85 15.03
N GLY A 110 -12.25 -6.10 15.99
CA GLY A 110 -13.20 -5.01 15.77
C GLY A 110 -12.56 -3.62 15.83
N LYS A 111 -13.38 -2.64 16.19
CA LYS A 111 -12.98 -1.24 16.33
C LYS A 111 -12.04 -1.07 17.53
N HIS A 112 -11.11 -0.13 17.44
CA HIS A 112 -10.33 0.34 18.57
C HIS A 112 -11.12 1.40 19.33
N THR A 113 -11.25 1.21 20.64
CA THR A 113 -11.86 2.14 21.59
C THR A 113 -10.79 2.68 22.55
N ASP A 114 -11.19 3.51 23.50
CA ASP A 114 -10.29 4.02 24.54
C ASP A 114 -9.80 2.91 25.49
N GLU A 115 -10.55 1.82 25.61
CA GLU A 115 -10.20 0.67 26.45
C GLU A 115 -9.38 -0.41 25.71
N GLY A 116 -9.31 -0.35 24.39
CA GLY A 116 -8.60 -1.32 23.56
C GLY A 116 -9.39 -1.71 22.31
N TYR A 117 -8.99 -2.81 21.69
CA TYR A 117 -9.69 -3.37 20.54
C TYR A 117 -10.86 -4.24 20.98
N LEU A 118 -12.02 -4.02 20.39
CA LEU A 118 -13.13 -4.96 20.50
C LEU A 118 -12.76 -6.26 19.78
N VAL A 119 -13.02 -7.39 20.41
CA VAL A 119 -12.68 -8.70 19.85
C VAL A 119 -13.87 -9.63 19.99
N ALA A 120 -14.17 -10.36 18.94
CA ALA A 120 -15.07 -11.50 18.97
C ALA A 120 -14.27 -12.80 18.95
N ALA A 121 -14.60 -13.71 19.84
CA ALA A 121 -13.99 -15.02 19.95
C ALA A 121 -15.05 -16.10 19.76
N ILE A 122 -14.86 -16.99 18.78
CA ILE A 122 -15.78 -18.09 18.47
C ILE A 122 -15.00 -19.38 18.22
N ASP A 123 -15.53 -20.52 18.63
CA ASP A 123 -14.93 -21.82 18.34
C ASP A 123 -14.73 -22.02 16.84
N LEU A 124 -13.56 -22.54 16.43
CA LEU A 124 -13.19 -22.72 15.03
C LEU A 124 -14.16 -23.63 14.28
N ALA A 125 -14.61 -24.73 14.92
CA ALA A 125 -15.54 -25.67 14.30
C ALA A 125 -16.94 -25.05 14.16
N GLN A 126 -17.36 -24.21 15.11
CA GLN A 126 -18.61 -23.44 15.03
C GLN A 126 -18.52 -22.41 13.89
N MET A 127 -17.43 -21.67 13.83
CA MET A 127 -17.24 -20.69 12.75
C MET A 127 -17.24 -21.33 11.36
N GLU A 128 -16.66 -22.53 11.24
CA GLU A 128 -16.69 -23.30 9.98
C GLU A 128 -18.10 -23.72 9.60
N ARG A 129 -18.91 -24.19 10.57
CA ARG A 129 -20.33 -24.53 10.33
C ARG A 129 -21.12 -23.30 9.87
N TRP A 130 -20.97 -22.16 10.53
CA TRP A 130 -21.62 -20.92 10.15
C TRP A 130 -21.23 -20.45 8.76
N LYS A 131 -19.94 -20.45 8.45
CA LYS A 131 -19.47 -20.09 7.13
C LYS A 131 -20.02 -21.03 6.06
N ASN A 132 -20.09 -22.33 6.31
CA ASN A 132 -20.65 -23.29 5.37
C ASN A 132 -22.16 -23.08 5.18
N LEU A 133 -22.91 -22.76 6.22
CA LEU A 133 -24.34 -22.48 6.17
C LEU A 133 -24.66 -21.25 5.29
N PHE A 134 -23.86 -20.20 5.43
CA PHE A 134 -24.04 -18.94 4.68
C PHE A 134 -23.31 -18.91 3.34
N SER A 135 -22.45 -19.89 3.06
CA SER A 135 -21.80 -20.05 1.77
C SER A 135 -22.66 -20.90 0.81
N GLY A 136 -22.45 -20.74 -0.49
CA GLY A 136 -23.13 -21.58 -1.48
C GLY A 136 -24.58 -21.21 -1.71
N TRP A 137 -24.98 -19.98 -1.46
CA TRP A 137 -26.28 -19.43 -1.85
C TRP A 137 -26.23 -18.94 -3.30
N ASP A 138 -27.25 -19.25 -4.09
CA ASP A 138 -27.35 -18.80 -5.47
C ASP A 138 -27.61 -17.29 -5.53
N GLN A 139 -26.96 -16.58 -6.46
CA GLN A 139 -27.09 -15.13 -6.71
C GLN A 139 -26.70 -14.21 -5.54
N VAL A 140 -26.26 -14.79 -4.42
CA VAL A 140 -25.91 -14.07 -3.20
C VAL A 140 -24.43 -14.33 -2.86
N ARG A 141 -23.78 -13.33 -2.37
CA ARG A 141 -22.38 -13.44 -1.91
C ARG A 141 -22.30 -13.13 -0.43
N LEU A 142 -21.77 -14.06 0.35
CA LEU A 142 -21.44 -13.80 1.74
C LEU A 142 -20.48 -12.61 1.83
N ASP A 143 -20.84 -11.62 2.65
CA ASP A 143 -20.06 -10.40 2.90
C ASP A 143 -19.56 -10.36 4.36
N ALA A 144 -20.43 -10.69 5.30
CA ALA A 144 -20.09 -10.67 6.71
C ALA A 144 -20.92 -11.69 7.51
N ILE A 145 -20.38 -12.08 8.65
CA ILE A 145 -21.10 -12.82 9.71
C ILE A 145 -20.94 -12.04 11.01
N TYR A 146 -22.04 -11.75 11.68
CA TYR A 146 -22.04 -11.00 12.94
C TYR A 146 -22.82 -11.74 14.03
N PRO A 147 -22.41 -11.64 15.32
CA PRO A 147 -23.29 -11.94 16.44
C PRO A 147 -24.50 -11.00 16.41
N ASP A 148 -25.72 -11.53 16.51
CA ASP A 148 -26.97 -10.76 16.38
C ASP A 148 -27.06 -9.59 17.37
N ALA A 149 -26.73 -9.82 18.64
CA ALA A 149 -26.74 -8.79 19.68
C ALA A 149 -25.77 -7.63 19.40
N SER A 150 -24.67 -7.88 18.65
CA SER A 150 -23.70 -6.83 18.28
C SER A 150 -24.23 -5.80 17.29
N LEU A 151 -25.40 -6.08 16.68
CA LEU A 151 -26.05 -5.16 15.75
C LEU A 151 -27.07 -4.22 16.43
N LEU A 152 -27.29 -4.36 17.73
CA LEU A 152 -28.08 -3.39 18.46
C LEU A 152 -27.46 -1.99 18.38
N PRO A 153 -28.24 -0.91 18.41
CA PRO A 153 -27.69 0.43 18.55
C PRO A 153 -26.84 0.55 19.82
N ALA A 154 -25.65 1.10 19.70
CA ALA A 154 -24.82 1.37 20.88
C ALA A 154 -25.45 2.49 21.72
N PRO A 155 -25.77 2.28 23.01
CA PRO A 155 -26.32 3.32 23.85
C PRO A 155 -25.23 4.34 24.22
N ASP A 156 -25.64 5.59 24.46
CA ASP A 156 -24.72 6.62 24.97
C ASP A 156 -24.29 6.37 26.41
N SER A 157 -25.11 5.64 27.16
CA SER A 157 -24.83 5.20 28.54
C SER A 157 -25.68 3.98 28.90
N GLY A 158 -25.14 3.14 29.78
CA GLY A 158 -25.81 1.95 30.27
C GLY A 158 -26.02 0.86 29.24
N TRP A 159 -27.25 0.35 29.11
CA TRP A 159 -27.54 -0.82 28.27
C TRP A 159 -28.69 -0.61 27.31
N MET A 160 -28.49 -1.08 26.09
CA MET A 160 -29.54 -1.32 25.12
C MET A 160 -29.96 -2.79 25.19
N MET A 161 -31.24 -3.05 25.34
CA MET A 161 -31.81 -4.41 25.40
C MET A 161 -32.91 -4.54 24.35
N CYS A 162 -33.03 -5.72 23.77
CA CYS A 162 -34.13 -6.05 22.84
C CYS A 162 -34.65 -7.44 23.10
N LEU A 163 -35.95 -7.55 23.42
CA LEU A 163 -36.65 -8.83 23.58
C LEU A 163 -36.83 -9.48 22.20
N ASP A 164 -36.50 -10.75 22.13
CA ASP A 164 -36.53 -11.57 20.93
C ASP A 164 -36.99 -12.99 21.27
N ASP A 165 -38.29 -13.23 21.23
CA ASP A 165 -38.94 -14.42 21.72
C ASP A 165 -38.60 -14.73 23.20
N ASP A 166 -37.92 -15.85 23.45
CA ASP A 166 -37.50 -16.26 24.81
C ASP A 166 -36.13 -15.74 25.19
N PHE A 167 -35.51 -14.93 24.33
CA PHE A 167 -34.19 -14.36 24.54
C PHE A 167 -34.24 -12.85 24.71
N VAL A 168 -33.20 -12.32 25.30
CA VAL A 168 -32.90 -10.90 25.29
C VAL A 168 -31.53 -10.69 24.66
N LEU A 169 -31.47 -9.81 23.69
CA LEU A 169 -30.23 -9.29 23.08
C LEU A 169 -29.84 -8.03 23.83
N MET A 170 -28.58 -7.88 24.18
CA MET A 170 -28.11 -6.74 24.95
C MET A 170 -26.80 -6.20 24.40
N GLN A 171 -26.65 -4.87 24.51
CA GLN A 171 -25.40 -4.18 24.19
C GLN A 171 -25.13 -3.08 25.20
N SER A 172 -23.89 -3.00 25.71
CA SER A 172 -23.44 -1.94 26.60
C SER A 172 -22.91 -0.72 25.81
N GLU A 173 -22.72 0.41 26.51
CA GLU A 173 -22.05 1.60 25.99
C GLU A 173 -20.61 1.34 25.51
N ARG A 174 -19.97 0.29 26.06
CA ARG A 174 -18.60 -0.12 25.66
C ARG A 174 -18.57 -0.99 24.42
N GLY A 175 -19.75 -1.41 23.92
CA GLY A 175 -19.90 -2.31 22.78
C GLY A 175 -19.86 -3.78 23.14
N GLU A 176 -19.91 -4.13 24.44
CA GLU A 176 -20.11 -5.50 24.89
C GLU A 176 -21.49 -5.98 24.46
N TRP A 177 -21.55 -7.12 23.82
CA TRP A 177 -22.83 -7.75 23.47
C TRP A 177 -23.04 -9.01 24.30
N LEU A 178 -24.31 -9.27 24.56
CA LEU A 178 -24.74 -10.45 25.29
C LEU A 178 -26.08 -10.95 24.73
N ARG A 179 -26.26 -12.23 24.67
CA ARG A 179 -27.55 -12.87 24.41
C ARG A 179 -27.83 -13.90 25.52
N MET A 180 -28.97 -13.81 26.11
CA MET A 180 -29.37 -14.76 27.16
C MET A 180 -30.85 -15.03 27.10
N GLN A 181 -31.31 -16.08 27.81
CA GLN A 181 -32.73 -16.31 28.03
C GLN A 181 -33.31 -15.17 28.87
N ALA A 182 -34.51 -14.71 28.53
CA ALA A 182 -35.19 -13.60 29.20
C ALA A 182 -35.41 -13.87 30.70
N ASP A 183 -35.61 -15.13 31.09
CA ASP A 183 -35.76 -15.57 32.50
C ASP A 183 -34.52 -15.25 33.37
N ASN A 184 -33.37 -15.01 32.74
CA ASN A 184 -32.14 -14.65 33.45
C ASN A 184 -31.99 -13.13 33.68
N LEU A 185 -32.89 -12.29 33.14
CA LEU A 185 -32.84 -10.84 33.33
C LEU A 185 -32.73 -10.37 34.77
N PRO A 186 -33.52 -10.95 35.75
CA PRO A 186 -33.40 -10.56 37.16
C PRO A 186 -32.02 -10.85 37.72
N LEU A 187 -31.42 -12.00 37.37
CA LEU A 187 -30.08 -12.37 37.81
C LEU A 187 -29.03 -11.40 37.22
N PHE A 188 -29.17 -11.04 35.94
CA PHE A 188 -28.31 -10.05 35.31
C PHE A 188 -28.41 -8.67 35.96
N ALA A 189 -29.63 -8.22 36.32
CA ALA A 189 -29.87 -6.99 37.07
C ALA A 189 -29.12 -6.97 38.41
N MET A 190 -29.14 -8.09 39.13
CA MET A 190 -28.37 -8.22 40.36
C MET A 190 -26.87 -8.10 40.17
N THR A 191 -26.32 -8.62 39.08
CA THR A 191 -24.88 -8.49 38.77
C THR A 191 -24.50 -7.06 38.38
N MET A 192 -25.32 -6.39 37.58
CA MET A 192 -25.11 -4.97 37.22
C MET A 192 -25.17 -4.06 38.46
N ALA A 193 -26.06 -4.32 39.39
CA ALA A 193 -26.29 -3.50 40.58
C ALA A 193 -25.35 -3.86 41.73
N ALA A 194 -24.49 -4.86 41.62
CA ALA A 194 -23.55 -5.24 42.65
C ALA A 194 -22.59 -4.06 42.95
N PRO A 195 -22.42 -3.66 44.23
CA PRO A 195 -21.59 -2.50 44.56
C PRO A 195 -20.12 -2.81 44.28
N SER A 196 -19.56 -2.19 43.25
CA SER A 196 -18.12 -2.00 43.14
C SER A 196 -17.74 -0.87 44.08
N SER A 197 -17.15 -1.20 45.25
CA SER A 197 -16.46 -0.34 46.24
C SER A 197 -16.84 1.16 46.26
N GLU A 198 -17.53 1.59 47.31
CA GLU A 198 -17.60 2.95 47.89
C GLU A 198 -18.02 4.15 46.99
N GLU A 199 -18.41 3.96 45.74
CA GLU A 199 -18.85 5.09 44.88
C GLU A 199 -20.37 5.28 44.91
N VAL A 200 -20.77 6.55 44.77
CA VAL A 200 -22.15 7.02 44.66
C VAL A 200 -22.92 6.18 43.64
N VAL A 201 -24.01 5.58 44.13
CA VAL A 201 -24.88 4.68 43.38
C VAL A 201 -25.59 5.47 42.26
N ALA A 202 -24.99 5.51 41.09
CA ALA A 202 -25.67 6.04 39.91
C ALA A 202 -26.71 5.04 39.40
N GLU A 203 -27.86 5.52 38.96
CA GLU A 203 -28.85 4.72 38.26
C GLU A 203 -28.26 4.25 36.92
N ILE A 204 -28.47 2.98 36.60
CA ILE A 204 -28.03 2.39 35.32
C ILE A 204 -29.19 2.51 34.31
N PRO A 205 -29.08 3.35 33.30
CA PRO A 205 -30.13 3.47 32.31
C PRO A 205 -30.19 2.24 31.40
N VAL A 206 -31.38 1.73 31.20
CA VAL A 206 -31.65 0.61 30.31
C VAL A 206 -32.74 1.01 29.33
N GLN A 207 -32.43 0.94 28.06
CA GLN A 207 -33.41 1.12 26.98
C GLN A 207 -33.85 -0.27 26.51
N LEU A 208 -35.07 -0.65 26.83
CA LEU A 208 -35.63 -1.95 26.48
C LEU A 208 -36.57 -1.83 25.27
N TYR A 209 -36.19 -2.45 24.18
CA TYR A 209 -36.98 -2.57 22.97
C TYR A 209 -37.64 -3.94 22.87
N GLY A 210 -38.76 -4.03 22.20
CA GLY A 210 -39.42 -5.29 21.86
C GLY A 210 -40.68 -5.04 21.06
N VAL A 211 -41.14 -6.06 20.36
CA VAL A 211 -42.47 -6.02 19.76
C VAL A 211 -43.51 -5.93 20.87
N GLU A 212 -44.60 -5.21 20.66
CA GLU A 212 -45.59 -4.92 21.70
C GLU A 212 -46.06 -6.20 22.42
N THR A 213 -46.34 -7.26 21.67
CA THR A 213 -46.76 -8.55 22.20
C THR A 213 -45.72 -9.22 23.12
N GLU A 214 -44.42 -9.01 22.79
CA GLU A 214 -43.29 -9.53 23.59
C GLU A 214 -43.12 -8.74 24.88
N LEU A 215 -43.19 -7.40 24.77
CA LEU A 215 -43.15 -6.53 25.96
C LEU A 215 -44.27 -6.85 26.94
N GLU A 216 -45.49 -7.08 26.46
CA GLU A 216 -46.63 -7.51 27.27
C GLU A 216 -46.37 -8.90 27.91
N ARG A 217 -45.90 -9.87 27.14
CA ARG A 217 -45.59 -11.22 27.58
C ARG A 217 -44.53 -11.21 28.71
N GLN A 218 -43.49 -10.45 28.54
CA GLN A 218 -42.34 -10.37 29.44
C GLN A 218 -42.46 -9.28 30.51
N GLN A 219 -43.63 -8.61 30.63
CA GLN A 219 -43.83 -7.52 31.58
C GLN A 219 -43.51 -7.91 33.04
N PRO A 220 -43.79 -9.16 33.52
CA PRO A 220 -43.39 -9.58 34.86
C PRO A 220 -41.88 -9.52 35.09
N LEU A 221 -41.08 -10.00 34.10
CA LEU A 221 -39.62 -9.98 34.18
C LEU A 221 -39.07 -8.55 34.11
N VAL A 222 -39.67 -7.70 33.31
CA VAL A 222 -39.30 -6.28 33.22
C VAL A 222 -39.59 -5.54 34.52
N ASN A 223 -40.70 -5.84 35.19
CA ASN A 223 -41.01 -5.28 36.51
C ASN A 223 -40.04 -5.75 37.56
N GLU A 224 -39.62 -7.01 37.49
CA GLU A 224 -38.59 -7.56 38.37
C GLU A 224 -37.21 -6.95 38.13
N LEU A 225 -36.83 -6.72 36.85
CA LEU A 225 -35.62 -6.01 36.47
C LEU A 225 -35.57 -4.60 37.08
N SER A 226 -36.68 -3.85 37.02
CA SER A 226 -36.79 -2.51 37.60
C SER A 226 -36.85 -2.54 39.14
N GLY A 227 -37.50 -3.53 39.71
CA GLY A 227 -37.78 -3.63 41.15
C GLY A 227 -36.68 -4.26 42.00
N SER A 228 -35.89 -5.18 41.42
CA SER A 228 -34.96 -6.03 42.17
C SER A 228 -33.81 -5.29 42.82
N THR A 229 -33.44 -4.11 42.36
CA THR A 229 -32.26 -3.38 42.88
C THR A 229 -32.48 -1.91 43.13
N GLY A 230 -33.57 -1.31 42.62
CA GLY A 230 -33.84 0.14 42.71
C GLY A 230 -32.76 1.01 42.04
N ARG A 231 -31.89 0.40 41.21
CA ARG A 231 -30.74 1.06 40.56
C ARG A 231 -30.84 1.02 39.04
N VAL A 232 -31.79 0.31 38.47
CA VAL A 232 -31.97 0.16 37.04
C VAL A 232 -33.18 0.97 36.61
N ASP A 233 -32.96 1.99 35.81
CA ASP A 233 -34.02 2.78 35.18
C ASP A 233 -34.34 2.19 33.82
N VAL A 234 -35.49 1.55 33.69
CA VAL A 234 -35.91 0.85 32.46
C VAL A 234 -36.89 1.71 31.66
N GLN A 235 -36.47 2.12 30.48
CA GLN A 235 -37.29 2.81 29.49
C GLN A 235 -37.73 1.82 28.40
N GLN A 236 -39.01 1.48 28.39
CA GLN A 236 -39.58 0.56 27.40
C GLN A 236 -39.97 1.31 26.11
N LYS A 237 -39.67 0.72 24.96
CA LYS A 237 -40.06 1.25 23.64
C LYS A 237 -40.54 0.09 22.75
N ALA A 238 -41.79 0.20 22.27
CA ALA A 238 -42.33 -0.76 21.34
C ALA A 238 -41.68 -0.60 19.94
N LEU A 239 -41.35 -1.73 19.32
CA LEU A 239 -40.88 -1.79 17.94
C LEU A 239 -42.07 -1.99 17.00
N GLU A 240 -42.14 -1.18 15.95
CA GLU A 240 -43.09 -1.35 14.83
C GLU A 240 -42.57 -2.37 13.79
N LEU A 241 -41.28 -2.71 13.87
CA LEU A 241 -40.56 -3.62 13.00
C LEU A 241 -40.24 -4.93 13.73
N SER A 242 -39.96 -5.99 12.98
CA SER A 242 -39.39 -7.20 13.58
C SER A 242 -38.01 -6.93 14.17
N VAL A 243 -37.57 -7.74 15.12
CA VAL A 243 -36.24 -7.60 15.73
C VAL A 243 -35.15 -7.64 14.65
N LEU A 244 -35.24 -8.56 13.68
CA LEU A 244 -34.27 -8.65 12.59
C LEU A 244 -34.23 -7.37 11.73
N GLU A 245 -35.36 -6.77 11.43
CA GLU A 245 -35.41 -5.50 10.69
C GLU A 245 -34.79 -4.35 11.51
N PHE A 246 -35.02 -4.33 12.82
CA PHE A 246 -34.42 -3.36 13.72
C PHE A 246 -32.89 -3.49 13.76
N LEU A 247 -32.36 -4.72 13.85
CA LEU A 247 -30.93 -4.98 13.78
C LEU A 247 -30.33 -4.59 12.42
N ALA A 248 -31.00 -4.93 11.32
CA ALA A 248 -30.59 -4.58 9.98
C ALA A 248 -30.59 -3.06 9.75
N TRP A 249 -31.61 -2.37 10.26
CA TRP A 249 -31.69 -0.91 10.23
C TRP A 249 -30.54 -0.26 11.02
N SER A 250 -30.30 -0.71 12.26
CA SER A 250 -29.20 -0.24 13.09
C SER A 250 -27.85 -0.36 12.39
N HIS A 251 -27.60 -1.53 11.81
CA HIS A 251 -26.37 -1.77 11.03
C HIS A 251 -26.27 -0.88 9.80
N HIS A 252 -27.37 -0.68 9.07
CA HIS A 252 -27.39 0.19 7.90
C HIS A 252 -27.11 1.64 8.27
N GLN A 253 -27.69 2.12 9.37
CA GLN A 253 -27.51 3.49 9.89
C GLN A 253 -26.16 3.70 10.61
N HIS A 254 -25.34 2.65 10.71
CA HIS A 254 -24.05 2.69 11.43
C HIS A 254 -24.18 3.09 12.90
N LEU A 255 -25.28 2.68 13.56
CA LEU A 255 -25.53 2.94 14.97
C LEU A 255 -24.86 1.91 15.89
N CYS A 256 -24.35 0.82 15.33
CA CYS A 256 -23.66 -0.25 16.04
C CYS A 256 -22.19 -0.35 15.61
N HIS A 257 -21.40 -1.09 16.38
CA HIS A 257 -19.99 -1.35 16.10
C HIS A 257 -19.70 -2.86 16.10
N PRO A 258 -20.34 -3.64 15.21
CA PRO A 258 -20.22 -5.09 15.23
C PRO A 258 -18.83 -5.54 14.76
N VAL A 259 -18.41 -6.70 15.27
CA VAL A 259 -17.19 -7.35 14.85
C VAL A 259 -17.52 -8.38 13.77
N ASN A 260 -17.00 -8.18 12.57
CA ASN A 260 -17.16 -9.14 11.48
C ASN A 260 -16.29 -10.38 11.72
N LEU A 261 -16.92 -11.54 11.83
CA LEU A 261 -16.24 -12.82 12.04
C LEU A 261 -15.53 -13.35 10.78
N CYS A 262 -15.86 -12.83 9.60
CA CYS A 262 -15.24 -13.23 8.33
C CYS A 262 -13.84 -12.64 8.16
N GLN A 263 -12.92 -12.96 9.06
CA GLN A 263 -11.52 -12.49 9.05
C GLN A 263 -10.53 -13.67 8.96
N GLY A 264 -9.25 -13.36 8.71
CA GLY A 264 -8.19 -14.36 8.67
C GLY A 264 -8.48 -15.51 7.69
N VAL A 265 -8.49 -16.73 8.20
CA VAL A 265 -8.78 -17.96 7.43
C VAL A 265 -10.23 -18.05 6.94
N PHE A 266 -11.13 -17.33 7.60
CA PHE A 266 -12.55 -17.26 7.24
C PHE A 266 -12.87 -16.05 6.36
N SER A 267 -11.88 -15.26 5.97
CA SER A 267 -12.10 -14.09 5.13
C SER A 267 -12.83 -14.44 3.83
N VAL A 268 -13.84 -13.66 3.49
CA VAL A 268 -14.53 -13.76 2.21
C VAL A 268 -13.87 -12.84 1.22
N LYS A 269 -13.43 -13.41 0.08
CA LYS A 269 -12.80 -12.60 -0.97
C LYS A 269 -13.85 -11.62 -1.51
N VAL A 270 -13.65 -10.36 -1.28
CA VAL A 270 -14.44 -9.29 -1.89
C VAL A 270 -14.11 -9.25 -3.38
N SER A 271 -14.75 -10.13 -4.17
CA SER A 271 -14.63 -10.09 -5.63
C SER A 271 -15.42 -8.87 -6.15
N GLY A 272 -14.82 -7.71 -6.17
CA GLY A 272 -15.52 -6.55 -6.73
C GLY A 272 -14.94 -5.18 -6.43
N SER A 273 -14.17 -5.00 -5.39
CA SER A 273 -13.38 -3.80 -5.23
C SER A 273 -11.94 -4.08 -5.61
N SER A 274 -11.67 -4.13 -6.93
CA SER A 274 -10.28 -4.00 -7.37
C SER A 274 -9.73 -2.74 -6.70
N PRO A 275 -8.64 -2.83 -5.90
CA PRO A 275 -8.03 -1.65 -5.29
C PRO A 275 -7.59 -0.62 -6.36
N LEU A 276 -7.60 -1.03 -7.62
CA LEU A 276 -7.34 -0.19 -8.79
C LEU A 276 -8.54 0.63 -9.25
N LYS A 277 -9.76 0.40 -8.71
CA LYS A 277 -10.95 1.14 -9.14
C LYS A 277 -10.82 2.67 -8.98
N PRO A 278 -10.32 3.20 -7.85
CA PRO A 278 -10.06 4.64 -7.72
C PRO A 278 -8.89 5.13 -8.59
N TRP A 279 -7.99 4.22 -9.03
CA TRP A 279 -6.82 4.56 -9.83
C TRP A 279 -7.08 4.52 -11.35
N LYS A 280 -8.24 3.97 -11.78
CA LYS A 280 -8.59 3.90 -13.22
C LYS A 280 -8.49 5.24 -13.96
N PRO A 281 -9.04 6.36 -13.46
CA PRO A 281 -8.90 7.64 -14.16
C PRO A 281 -7.45 8.11 -14.22
N LEU A 282 -6.66 7.89 -13.17
CA LEU A 282 -5.25 8.28 -13.11
C LEU A 282 -4.41 7.42 -14.07
N ILE A 283 -4.68 6.11 -14.15
CA ILE A 283 -4.04 5.21 -15.12
C ILE A 283 -4.40 5.61 -16.55
N ALA A 284 -5.65 6.00 -16.81
CA ALA A 284 -6.08 6.46 -18.13
C ALA A 284 -5.34 7.74 -18.55
N VAL A 285 -5.21 8.72 -17.66
CA VAL A 285 -4.47 9.96 -17.90
C VAL A 285 -2.97 9.69 -18.12
N ALA A 286 -2.38 8.83 -17.27
CA ALA A 286 -0.96 8.45 -17.41
C ALA A 286 -0.70 7.70 -18.74
N SER A 287 -1.59 6.81 -19.14
CA SER A 287 -1.50 6.08 -20.41
C SER A 287 -1.63 7.02 -21.60
N LEU A 288 -2.57 7.97 -21.57
CA LEU A 288 -2.72 8.98 -22.62
C LEU A 288 -1.47 9.86 -22.70
N TRP A 289 -0.95 10.32 -21.57
CA TRP A 289 0.28 11.11 -21.53
C TRP A 289 1.48 10.34 -22.10
N PHE A 290 1.61 9.06 -21.75
CA PHE A 290 2.66 8.19 -22.26
C PHE A 290 2.57 8.03 -23.81
N VAL A 291 1.37 7.82 -24.34
CA VAL A 291 1.15 7.72 -25.79
C VAL A 291 1.54 9.02 -26.50
N ILE A 292 1.15 10.18 -25.94
CA ILE A 292 1.52 11.48 -26.48
C ILE A 292 3.04 11.66 -26.43
N GLN A 293 3.69 11.32 -25.32
CA GLN A 293 5.14 11.44 -25.16
C GLN A 293 5.89 10.56 -26.17
N VAL A 294 5.46 9.32 -26.36
CA VAL A 294 6.04 8.41 -27.37
C VAL A 294 5.82 8.96 -28.78
N GLY A 295 4.61 9.42 -29.08
CA GLY A 295 4.29 10.04 -30.36
C GLY A 295 5.16 11.27 -30.68
N LEU A 296 5.33 12.16 -29.70
CA LEU A 296 6.21 13.33 -29.85
C LEU A 296 7.67 12.93 -30.05
N ASN A 297 8.18 11.97 -29.30
CA ASN A 297 9.56 11.49 -29.45
C ASN A 297 9.80 10.87 -30.84
N ILE A 298 8.85 10.08 -31.35
CA ILE A 298 8.93 9.52 -32.71
C ILE A 298 8.85 10.65 -33.74
N GLY A 299 7.93 11.60 -33.61
CA GLY A 299 7.78 12.73 -34.52
C GLY A 299 9.02 13.61 -34.57
N VAL A 300 9.58 13.98 -33.43
CA VAL A 300 10.82 14.74 -33.31
C VAL A 300 12.01 13.95 -33.90
N GLY A 301 12.07 12.64 -33.60
CA GLY A 301 13.11 11.76 -34.14
C GLY A 301 13.09 11.68 -35.66
N THR A 302 11.93 11.50 -36.28
CA THR A 302 11.78 11.46 -37.74
C THR A 302 12.09 12.82 -38.38
N TYR A 303 11.68 13.91 -37.75
CA TYR A 303 12.00 15.26 -38.22
C TYR A 303 13.53 15.51 -38.23
N HIS A 304 14.21 15.19 -37.13
CA HIS A 304 15.67 15.32 -37.07
C HIS A 304 16.39 14.38 -38.05
N GLN A 305 15.84 13.20 -38.27
CA GLN A 305 16.42 12.26 -39.25
C GLN A 305 16.32 12.78 -40.69
N GLN A 306 15.17 13.38 -41.05
CA GLN A 306 15.02 14.02 -42.35
C GLN A 306 16.01 15.19 -42.54
N GLN A 307 16.15 16.06 -41.52
CA GLN A 307 17.14 17.15 -41.59
C GLN A 307 18.58 16.61 -41.68
N ALA A 308 18.90 15.56 -40.94
CA ALA A 308 20.23 14.95 -41.01
C ALA A 308 20.51 14.36 -42.40
N ASP A 309 19.53 13.74 -43.03
CA ASP A 309 19.69 13.15 -44.36
C ASP A 309 19.78 14.24 -45.46
N GLU A 310 19.07 15.34 -45.29
CA GLU A 310 19.21 16.51 -46.17
C GLU A 310 20.60 17.14 -46.05
N LEU A 311 21.09 17.38 -44.85
CA LEU A 311 22.44 17.88 -44.59
C LEU A 311 23.54 16.95 -45.13
N LYS A 312 23.37 15.64 -44.97
CA LYS A 312 24.28 14.64 -45.56
C LYS A 312 24.28 14.69 -47.07
N SER A 313 23.11 14.88 -47.70
CA SER A 313 23.02 14.99 -49.15
C SER A 313 23.71 16.27 -49.68
N GLN A 314 23.50 17.39 -48.98
CA GLN A 314 24.18 18.66 -49.30
C GLN A 314 25.70 18.54 -49.11
N ALA A 315 26.16 17.96 -48.01
CA ALA A 315 27.57 17.72 -47.78
C ALA A 315 28.21 16.83 -48.84
N MET A 316 27.50 15.79 -49.29
CA MET A 316 27.95 14.92 -50.37
C MET A 316 27.98 15.64 -51.73
N ALA A 317 27.03 16.54 -52.00
CA ALA A 317 27.04 17.34 -53.23
C ALA A 317 28.26 18.26 -53.27
N ILE A 318 28.55 18.98 -52.20
CA ILE A 318 29.72 19.85 -52.07
C ILE A 318 31.02 19.02 -52.17
N TYR A 319 31.08 17.87 -51.53
CA TYR A 319 32.26 16.99 -51.59
C TYR A 319 32.52 16.50 -52.99
N ARG A 320 31.48 16.06 -53.75
CA ARG A 320 31.63 15.63 -55.16
C ARG A 320 32.04 16.75 -56.09
N GLN A 321 31.61 17.96 -55.78
CA GLN A 321 32.04 19.15 -56.58
C GLN A 321 33.52 19.46 -56.35
N ALA A 322 34.04 19.30 -55.15
CA ALA A 322 35.43 19.51 -54.78
C ALA A 322 36.35 18.35 -55.21
N PHE A 323 35.86 17.11 -55.20
CA PHE A 323 36.63 15.91 -55.50
C PHE A 323 35.94 15.01 -56.55
N PRO A 324 35.83 15.38 -57.77
CA PRO A 324 35.05 14.68 -58.85
C PRO A 324 35.59 13.28 -59.18
N ALA A 325 36.86 13.00 -58.89
CA ALA A 325 37.51 11.73 -59.20
C ALA A 325 37.29 10.65 -58.09
N ASP A 326 36.82 11.05 -56.91
CA ASP A 326 36.61 10.11 -55.80
C ASP A 326 35.23 9.47 -55.86
N ARG A 327 35.16 8.17 -56.20
CA ARG A 327 33.96 7.39 -56.31
C ARG A 327 33.75 6.48 -55.07
N ARG A 328 34.68 6.45 -54.14
CA ARG A 328 34.64 5.54 -52.98
C ARG A 328 34.02 6.16 -51.73
N THR A 329 33.96 7.47 -51.68
CA THR A 329 33.41 8.22 -50.54
C THR A 329 31.89 8.27 -50.61
N HIS A 330 31.23 7.90 -49.52
CA HIS A 330 29.77 7.90 -49.32
C HIS A 330 29.40 8.65 -48.04
N ALA A 331 28.12 8.97 -47.85
CA ALA A 331 27.65 9.82 -46.76
C ALA A 331 28.05 9.32 -45.34
N GLY A 332 28.28 8.01 -45.16
CA GLY A 332 28.70 7.44 -43.88
C GLY A 332 30.20 7.62 -43.56
N ASN A 333 31.06 7.84 -44.56
CA ASN A 333 32.51 7.98 -44.35
C ASN A 333 33.10 9.33 -44.74
N VAL A 334 32.29 10.23 -45.36
CA VAL A 334 32.75 11.52 -45.89
C VAL A 334 33.45 12.37 -44.82
N ARG A 335 32.94 12.40 -43.61
CA ARG A 335 33.55 13.13 -42.49
C ARG A 335 34.95 12.61 -42.17
N ARG A 336 35.11 11.29 -42.05
CA ARG A 336 36.41 10.67 -41.78
C ARG A 336 37.43 10.92 -42.89
N VAL A 337 36.97 10.90 -44.17
CA VAL A 337 37.82 11.17 -45.33
C VAL A 337 38.27 12.62 -45.33
N ILE A 338 37.34 13.59 -45.11
CA ILE A 338 37.68 15.01 -45.02
C ILE A 338 38.65 15.28 -43.85
N GLU A 339 38.37 14.74 -42.65
CA GLU A 339 39.28 14.90 -41.52
C GLU A 339 40.67 14.31 -41.80
N GLY A 340 40.72 13.18 -42.50
CA GLY A 340 41.99 12.59 -42.95
C GLY A 340 42.77 13.48 -43.93
N GLN A 341 42.07 14.05 -44.96
CA GLN A 341 42.68 14.95 -45.94
C GLN A 341 43.11 16.28 -45.32
N LEU A 342 42.32 16.86 -44.40
CA LEU A 342 42.70 18.06 -43.65
C LEU A 342 43.93 17.83 -42.79
N ARG A 343 44.06 16.64 -42.17
CA ARG A 343 45.24 16.27 -41.39
C ARG A 343 46.48 16.17 -42.25
N VAL A 344 46.37 15.61 -43.46
CA VAL A 344 47.47 15.53 -44.43
C VAL A 344 47.84 16.92 -44.90
N ALA A 345 46.87 17.79 -45.23
CA ALA A 345 47.11 19.16 -45.67
C ALA A 345 47.69 20.05 -44.53
N GLY A 346 47.23 19.85 -43.30
CA GLY A 346 47.71 20.56 -42.09
C GLY A 346 49.12 20.14 -41.69
N SER A 347 49.53 18.92 -42.00
CA SER A 347 50.91 18.45 -41.74
C SER A 347 51.97 19.03 -42.74
N GLN A 348 51.59 19.70 -43.80
CA GLN A 348 52.52 20.37 -44.70
C GLN A 348 52.87 21.79 -44.24
N GLY A 349 52.29 22.35 -43.18
CA GLY A 349 52.42 23.73 -42.76
C GLY A 349 53.23 24.01 -41.49
N ALA A 350 53.66 23.02 -40.73
CA ALA A 350 54.38 23.24 -39.46
C ALA A 350 55.26 22.05 -39.10
N ASP A 351 56.23 21.70 -39.95
CA ASP A 351 57.32 20.81 -39.50
C ASP A 351 58.39 21.68 -38.82
N VAL A 352 58.22 21.93 -37.51
CA VAL A 352 59.32 22.28 -36.64
C VAL A 352 60.14 20.99 -36.48
N ASP A 353 61.22 20.89 -37.22
CA ASP A 353 62.07 19.69 -37.32
C ASP A 353 62.60 19.30 -35.95
N PHE A 354 62.72 18.01 -35.69
CA PHE A 354 63.25 17.45 -34.44
C PHE A 354 64.54 18.16 -34.00
N ILE A 355 65.43 18.48 -34.93
CA ILE A 355 66.69 19.16 -34.70
C ILE A 355 66.47 20.58 -34.13
N THR A 356 65.47 21.27 -34.59
CA THR A 356 65.10 22.60 -34.12
C THR A 356 64.56 22.59 -32.69
N LEU A 357 63.64 21.66 -32.36
CA LEU A 357 63.14 21.47 -31.00
C LEU A 357 64.24 21.02 -30.02
N MET A 358 65.11 20.14 -30.50
CA MET A 358 66.29 19.66 -29.73
C MET A 358 67.30 20.77 -29.45
N LYS A 359 67.55 21.63 -30.46
CA LYS A 359 68.45 22.79 -30.32
C LYS A 359 67.93 23.76 -29.27
N PHE A 360 66.68 24.19 -29.37
CA PHE A 360 66.10 25.12 -28.40
C PHE A 360 65.99 24.52 -26.98
N THR A 361 65.66 23.24 -26.85
CA THR A 361 65.63 22.55 -25.58
C THR A 361 67.01 22.41 -24.97
N GLY A 362 68.03 22.11 -25.81
CA GLY A 362 69.43 22.02 -25.39
C GLY A 362 70.05 23.37 -25.02
N ASP A 363 69.75 24.44 -25.77
CA ASP A 363 70.20 25.79 -25.49
C ASP A 363 69.65 26.31 -24.15
N GLN A 364 68.40 26.05 -23.83
CA GLN A 364 67.78 26.37 -22.53
C GLN A 364 68.37 25.52 -21.39
N TYR A 365 68.64 24.25 -21.65
CA TYR A 365 69.32 23.38 -20.70
C TYR A 365 70.69 23.95 -20.37
N GLY A 366 71.51 24.34 -21.37
CA GLY A 366 72.82 24.90 -21.17
C GLY A 366 72.81 26.21 -20.37
N ARG A 367 71.79 27.05 -20.51
CA ARG A 367 71.66 28.31 -19.74
C ARG A 367 71.28 28.08 -18.26
N LEU A 368 70.56 27.01 -17.99
CA LEU A 368 70.10 26.67 -16.63
C LEU A 368 71.02 25.66 -15.90
N ALA A 369 71.88 24.94 -16.64
CA ALA A 369 72.80 23.96 -16.12
C ALA A 369 74.08 24.62 -15.56
N GLY A 370 73.90 25.31 -14.44
CA GLY A 370 75.06 25.49 -13.53
C GLY A 370 75.28 24.18 -12.81
N ALA A 371 76.46 23.54 -13.07
CA ALA A 371 77.02 22.41 -12.37
C ALA A 371 75.98 21.38 -11.80
N GLY A 372 75.34 20.59 -12.67
CA GLY A 372 74.58 19.41 -12.23
C GLY A 372 73.14 19.62 -11.75
N ALA A 373 72.63 20.83 -11.77
CA ALA A 373 71.34 21.19 -11.19
C ALA A 373 70.09 20.71 -11.96
N VAL A 374 70.21 20.32 -13.24
CA VAL A 374 69.18 19.74 -14.08
C VAL A 374 69.78 18.61 -14.90
N THR A 375 69.14 17.45 -14.96
CA THR A 375 69.55 16.31 -15.77
C THR A 375 68.43 15.79 -16.64
N PHE A 376 68.72 15.48 -17.90
CA PHE A 376 67.78 14.81 -18.79
C PHE A 376 67.98 13.30 -18.71
N ASN A 377 66.92 12.58 -18.31
CA ASN A 377 66.95 11.12 -18.17
C ASN A 377 66.61 10.41 -19.49
N SER A 378 65.61 10.93 -20.20
CA SER A 378 65.23 10.39 -21.49
C SER A 378 64.66 11.48 -22.39
N ILE A 379 64.83 11.32 -23.71
CA ILE A 379 64.30 12.21 -24.73
C ILE A 379 63.58 11.32 -25.74
N ASN A 380 62.31 11.62 -25.99
CA ASN A 380 61.48 10.91 -26.98
C ASN A 380 60.79 11.92 -27.91
N TYR A 381 60.93 11.74 -29.20
CA TYR A 381 60.27 12.57 -30.19
C TYR A 381 59.19 11.82 -30.94
N SER A 382 58.00 12.39 -31.02
CA SER A 382 56.89 11.86 -31.79
C SER A 382 56.72 12.68 -33.09
N ARG A 383 57.16 12.11 -34.20
CA ARG A 383 57.03 12.74 -35.50
C ARG A 383 55.56 12.99 -35.91
N THR A 384 54.66 12.12 -35.51
CA THR A 384 53.23 12.25 -35.81
C THR A 384 52.53 13.38 -35.06
N ARG A 385 53.07 13.80 -33.94
CA ARG A 385 52.55 14.88 -33.10
C ARG A 385 53.40 16.15 -33.14
N GLY A 386 54.60 16.06 -33.69
CA GLY A 386 55.53 17.16 -33.67
C GLY A 386 55.99 17.57 -32.26
N GLU A 387 56.03 16.62 -31.34
CA GLU A 387 56.25 16.86 -29.92
C GLU A 387 57.57 16.17 -29.45
N LEU A 388 58.35 16.90 -28.67
CA LEU A 388 59.53 16.40 -27.99
C LEU A 388 59.18 16.20 -26.48
N VAL A 389 59.21 14.99 -26.00
CA VAL A 389 58.97 14.65 -24.58
C VAL A 389 60.30 14.35 -23.92
N VAL A 390 60.62 15.12 -22.89
CA VAL A 390 61.85 15.01 -22.15
C VAL A 390 61.51 14.68 -20.66
N ASP A 391 62.16 13.64 -20.14
CA ASP A 391 62.08 13.30 -18.73
C ASP A 391 63.21 14.02 -18.02
N VAL A 392 62.88 14.99 -17.15
CA VAL A 392 63.82 15.94 -16.56
C VAL A 392 63.84 15.77 -15.06
N ARG A 393 65.05 15.75 -14.47
CA ARG A 393 65.26 15.81 -13.03
C ARG A 393 66.00 17.10 -12.67
N ALA A 394 65.50 17.80 -11.67
CA ALA A 394 66.08 19.03 -11.14
C ALA A 394 66.15 19.05 -9.61
N ASP A 395 67.00 19.87 -9.05
CA ASP A 395 67.13 20.03 -7.56
C ASP A 395 65.88 20.59 -6.93
N SER A 396 65.05 21.35 -7.70
CA SER A 396 63.81 21.95 -7.23
C SER A 396 62.80 22.11 -8.34
N TYR A 397 61.53 22.18 -7.99
CA TYR A 397 60.40 22.46 -8.89
C TYR A 397 60.55 23.81 -9.60
N ASP A 398 61.14 24.79 -8.90
CA ASP A 398 61.36 26.14 -9.44
C ASP A 398 62.26 26.15 -10.70
N ARG A 399 63.23 25.25 -10.72
CA ARG A 399 64.10 25.09 -11.90
C ARG A 399 63.40 24.43 -13.10
N LEU A 400 62.56 23.47 -12.85
CA LEU A 400 61.69 22.89 -13.92
C LEU A 400 60.76 23.95 -14.51
N SER A 401 60.17 24.81 -13.66
CA SER A 401 59.34 25.94 -14.10
C SER A 401 60.11 26.95 -14.91
N ARG A 402 61.34 27.26 -14.53
CA ARG A 402 62.21 28.17 -15.32
C ARG A 402 62.60 27.57 -16.69
N LEU A 403 62.83 26.27 -16.75
CA LEU A 403 63.08 25.59 -18.02
C LEU A 403 61.85 25.68 -18.95
N ARG A 404 60.67 25.43 -18.41
CA ARG A 404 59.41 25.58 -19.19
C ARG A 404 59.22 27.02 -19.68
N ASN A 405 59.36 28.01 -18.80
CA ASN A 405 59.14 29.41 -19.13
C ASN A 405 60.18 29.89 -20.19
N GLY A 406 61.43 29.48 -20.03
CA GLY A 406 62.48 29.85 -21.02
C GLY A 406 62.25 29.22 -22.40
N LEU A 407 61.60 28.07 -22.50
CA LEU A 407 61.17 27.49 -23.76
C LEU A 407 59.94 28.21 -24.33
N ALA A 408 59.01 28.65 -23.50
CA ALA A 408 57.83 29.43 -23.90
C ALA A 408 58.24 30.80 -24.39
N ASP A 409 59.26 31.46 -23.80
CA ASP A 409 59.80 32.76 -24.24
C ASP A 409 60.46 32.68 -25.62
N GLN A 410 60.82 31.48 -26.07
CA GLN A 410 61.35 31.21 -27.42
C GLN A 410 60.28 30.86 -28.49
N GLY A 411 59.00 31.01 -28.11
CA GLY A 411 57.87 30.75 -29.02
C GLY A 411 57.47 29.27 -29.12
N LEU A 412 57.96 28.42 -28.21
CA LEU A 412 57.63 27.01 -28.15
C LEU A 412 56.51 26.76 -27.09
N GLN A 413 55.63 25.85 -27.36
CA GLN A 413 54.65 25.39 -26.38
C GLN A 413 55.33 24.33 -25.49
N ALA A 414 55.62 24.69 -24.22
CA ALA A 414 56.23 23.80 -23.27
C ALA A 414 55.29 23.53 -22.06
N GLN A 415 54.99 22.27 -21.80
CA GLN A 415 54.14 21.85 -20.70
C GLN A 415 54.89 20.87 -19.81
N ILE A 416 54.76 21.06 -18.46
CA ILE A 416 55.26 20.10 -17.49
C ILE A 416 54.07 19.21 -17.12
N GLY A 417 54.20 17.92 -17.34
CA GLY A 417 53.22 16.91 -16.88
C GLY A 417 53.39 16.60 -15.38
N SER A 418 53.09 15.35 -14.98
CA SER A 418 53.21 14.93 -13.60
C SER A 418 54.63 15.15 -13.03
N VAL A 419 54.71 15.87 -11.93
CA VAL A 419 55.95 16.07 -11.19
C VAL A 419 55.93 15.20 -9.93
N VAL A 420 56.98 14.43 -9.70
CA VAL A 420 57.20 13.63 -8.51
C VAL A 420 58.32 14.25 -7.70
N ASN A 421 58.07 14.62 -6.44
CA ASN A 421 59.10 15.09 -5.52
C ASN A 421 59.82 13.87 -4.95
N GLU A 422 61.13 13.81 -5.19
CA GLU A 422 62.06 12.82 -4.63
C GLU A 422 62.85 13.45 -3.49
N SER A 423 63.39 12.62 -2.62
CA SER A 423 64.23 13.09 -1.49
C SER A 423 65.43 13.97 -1.87
N ASN A 424 65.82 13.97 -3.15
CA ASN A 424 66.95 14.74 -3.69
C ASN A 424 66.58 15.58 -4.92
N GLY A 425 65.33 16.12 -5.01
CA GLY A 425 64.92 17.00 -6.09
C GLY A 425 63.52 16.67 -6.62
N ALA A 426 63.19 17.27 -7.78
CA ALA A 426 61.93 17.09 -8.48
C ALA A 426 62.15 16.45 -9.84
N ARG A 427 61.40 15.41 -10.19
CA ARG A 427 61.38 14.77 -11.49
C ARG A 427 60.08 15.09 -12.20
N GLY A 428 60.15 15.54 -13.41
CA GLY A 428 58.99 15.89 -14.23
C GLY A 428 59.15 15.53 -15.72
N ARG A 429 58.00 15.32 -16.38
CA ARG A 429 57.98 15.11 -17.84
C ARG A 429 57.65 16.43 -18.53
N LEU A 430 58.56 16.90 -19.30
CA LEU A 430 58.42 18.12 -20.11
C LEU A 430 58.04 17.74 -21.54
N THR A 431 56.91 18.25 -22.04
CA THR A 431 56.51 18.12 -23.46
C THR A 431 56.70 19.45 -24.16
N VAL A 432 57.43 19.46 -25.25
CA VAL A 432 57.75 20.65 -26.07
C VAL A 432 57.26 20.42 -27.45
N SER A 433 56.47 21.37 -27.99
CA SER A 433 55.98 21.39 -29.38
C SER A 433 56.20 22.75 -30.01
N GLY A 434 56.20 22.80 -31.33
CA GLY A 434 56.24 24.06 -32.07
C GLY A 434 55.01 24.91 -31.78
N GLY A 435 55.16 26.20 -31.51
CA GLY A 435 54.06 27.12 -31.27
C GLY A 435 53.30 27.47 -32.54
#